data_e3c9dc8599dc9b9ba57e8ec506f2a95e
#
_entry.id   e3c9dc8599dc9b9ba57e8ec506f2a95e
#
_cell.length_a   1.000
_cell.length_b   1.000
_cell.length_c   1.000
_cell.angle_alpha   90.00
_cell.angle_beta   90.00
_cell.angle_gamma   90.00
#
_symmetry.space_group_name_H-M   'P 1'
#
loop_
_entity.id
_entity.type
_entity.pdbx_description
1 polymer ?
#
loop_
_entity_poly.entity_id
_entity_poly.type
_entity_poly.pdbx_seq_one_letter_code
_entity_poly.pdbx_strand_id
1 'polypeptide(L)'
;MKNIWETLPRPFFILAPMEAVTDVVFRHVIKKAAAPDLFFTEFTNATGWVHAGEKAVRGRLLKTDDEHPIIAQIWGGEVEDMARLAAHCRDLGYDAIDINMGCPAKSAVKSGGSALIRNPQLAAEAIAAAKTAGLPVSVKTRLGYTSIEEWRDWLTHIFKQDIVNLTIHLRTKKEMSKVPAHFELITAIKQLRDELAPHTLLTINGDIRDRAHGEALVQEYGVDGIMIGRGVFANPFAFDTSPKERSKAELLALLEYQLDLYDQYQPQLLRPFETLKRFFKIYIRDFDGAGELRNILMQTKSTQEVREILDKEK
;
A
#
# COMPACT_ATOMS: atom_id res chain seq x y z
N MET A 1 7.40 -17.53 15.45
CA MET A 1 8.14 -16.44 14.77
C MET A 1 7.96 -15.16 15.58
N LYS A 2 8.97 -14.29 15.60
CA LYS A 2 8.84 -12.98 16.26
C LYS A 2 7.85 -12.13 15.45
N ASN A 3 6.90 -11.48 16.15
CA ASN A 3 5.91 -10.62 15.48
C ASN A 3 6.63 -9.38 14.96
N ILE A 4 6.66 -9.21 13.61
CA ILE A 4 7.36 -8.10 12.95
C ILE A 4 6.87 -6.74 13.45
N TRP A 5 5.59 -6.59 13.75
CA TRP A 5 4.99 -5.36 14.24
C TRP A 5 5.57 -4.87 15.60
N GLU A 6 6.12 -5.80 16.41
CA GLU A 6 6.78 -5.48 17.68
C GLU A 6 8.21 -4.95 17.49
N THR A 7 8.79 -5.18 16.31
CA THR A 7 10.18 -4.79 16.01
C THR A 7 10.29 -3.46 15.28
N LEU A 8 9.19 -2.95 14.75
CA LEU A 8 9.16 -1.67 14.04
C LEU A 8 9.44 -0.49 14.99
N PRO A 9 10.11 0.57 14.52
CA PRO A 9 10.26 1.81 15.28
C PRO A 9 8.89 2.43 15.61
N ARG A 10 8.84 3.38 16.54
CA ARG A 10 7.65 4.17 16.80
C ARG A 10 8.00 5.65 16.63
N PRO A 11 7.27 6.40 15.78
CA PRO A 11 6.29 5.92 14.81
C PRO A 11 6.96 5.15 13.65
N PHE A 12 6.24 4.22 13.02
CA PHE A 12 6.67 3.58 11.78
C PHE A 12 5.95 4.18 10.56
N PHE A 13 6.61 4.13 9.41
CA PHE A 13 6.12 4.64 8.15
C PHE A 13 5.96 3.52 7.13
N ILE A 14 4.82 3.47 6.45
CA ILE A 14 4.44 2.40 5.52
C ILE A 14 4.18 2.94 4.13
N LEU A 15 4.72 2.29 3.11
CA LEU A 15 4.24 2.49 1.73
C LEU A 15 2.90 1.79 1.56
N ALA A 16 1.84 2.56 1.23
CA ALA A 16 0.50 2.00 1.05
C ALA A 16 0.43 1.00 -0.10
N PRO A 17 -0.31 -0.10 0.07
CA PRO A 17 -0.64 -0.99 -1.03
C PRO A 17 -1.51 -0.28 -2.08
N MET A 18 -1.04 -0.21 -3.31
CA MET A 18 -1.72 0.46 -4.42
C MET A 18 -1.73 -0.44 -5.66
N GLU A 19 -2.92 -0.80 -6.11
CA GLU A 19 -3.12 -1.69 -7.26
C GLU A 19 -2.45 -1.16 -8.52
N ALA A 20 -1.75 -2.04 -9.20
CA ALA A 20 -0.94 -1.79 -10.38
C ALA A 20 0.15 -0.71 -10.17
N VAL A 21 0.57 -0.44 -8.93
CA VAL A 21 1.60 0.53 -8.56
C VAL A 21 2.69 -0.10 -7.70
N THR A 22 2.33 -0.68 -6.55
CA THR A 22 3.30 -1.15 -5.55
C THR A 22 3.74 -2.60 -5.79
N ASP A 23 4.04 -2.92 -7.06
CA ASP A 23 4.75 -4.15 -7.43
C ASP A 23 6.21 -4.11 -6.98
N VAL A 24 6.92 -5.20 -7.19
CA VAL A 24 8.34 -5.33 -6.83
C VAL A 24 9.19 -4.19 -7.42
N VAL A 25 8.91 -3.77 -8.67
CA VAL A 25 9.65 -2.69 -9.33
C VAL A 25 9.50 -1.37 -8.56
N PHE A 26 8.28 -0.94 -8.32
CA PHE A 26 8.03 0.34 -7.67
C PHE A 26 8.43 0.34 -6.18
N ARG A 27 8.28 -0.78 -5.48
CA ARG A 27 8.78 -0.90 -4.09
C ARG A 27 10.29 -0.71 -4.02
N HIS A 28 11.05 -1.31 -4.95
CA HIS A 28 12.50 -1.10 -5.03
C HIS A 28 12.88 0.35 -5.37
N VAL A 29 12.13 1.01 -6.27
CA VAL A 29 12.34 2.44 -6.56
C VAL A 29 12.15 3.29 -5.30
N ILE A 30 11.08 3.07 -4.55
CA ILE A 30 10.85 3.81 -3.30
C ILE A 30 11.92 3.46 -2.25
N LYS A 31 12.31 2.19 -2.14
CA LYS A 31 13.42 1.77 -1.27
C LYS A 31 14.73 2.50 -1.60
N LYS A 32 15.04 2.64 -2.90
CA LYS A 32 16.23 3.36 -3.38
C LYS A 32 16.16 4.85 -3.11
N ALA A 33 15.00 5.45 -3.28
CA ALA A 33 14.78 6.88 -3.07
C ALA A 33 14.82 7.25 -1.59
N ALA A 34 13.92 6.66 -0.79
CA ALA A 34 13.84 6.79 0.66
C ALA A 34 13.01 5.62 1.19
N ALA A 35 13.63 4.68 1.87
CA ALA A 35 12.95 3.47 2.34
C ALA A 35 11.92 3.78 3.44
N PRO A 36 10.67 3.27 3.34
CA PRO A 36 9.77 3.18 4.47
C PRO A 36 10.26 2.11 5.47
N ASP A 37 9.68 2.11 6.67
CA ASP A 37 9.97 1.08 7.67
C ASP A 37 9.32 -0.27 7.34
N LEU A 38 8.27 -0.26 6.49
CA LEU A 38 7.49 -1.45 6.15
C LEU A 38 6.89 -1.33 4.74
N PHE A 39 6.97 -2.42 3.99
CA PHE A 39 6.33 -2.55 2.68
C PHE A 39 5.09 -3.43 2.74
N PHE A 40 4.14 -3.14 1.86
CA PHE A 40 3.01 -3.99 1.52
C PHE A 40 3.08 -4.38 0.05
N THR A 41 2.65 -5.59 -0.28
CA THR A 41 2.42 -5.97 -1.68
C THR A 41 1.22 -5.23 -2.24
N GLU A 42 1.00 -5.32 -3.56
CA GLU A 42 -0.34 -5.11 -4.11
C GLU A 42 -1.32 -6.14 -3.53
N PHE A 43 -2.62 -5.85 -3.56
CA PHE A 43 -3.60 -6.75 -2.94
C PHE A 43 -4.01 -7.89 -3.86
N THR A 44 -3.77 -9.11 -3.41
CA THR A 44 -4.04 -10.35 -4.16
C THR A 44 -5.44 -10.88 -3.87
N ASN A 45 -6.20 -11.19 -4.93
CA ASN A 45 -7.52 -11.80 -4.80
C ASN A 45 -7.40 -13.29 -4.47
N ALA A 46 -7.99 -13.71 -3.35
CA ALA A 46 -7.88 -15.09 -2.87
C ALA A 46 -8.58 -16.09 -3.81
N THR A 47 -9.81 -15.82 -4.19
CA THR A 47 -10.57 -16.69 -5.10
C THR A 47 -9.92 -16.75 -6.48
N GLY A 48 -9.43 -15.61 -7.00
CA GLY A 48 -8.69 -15.58 -8.26
C GLY A 48 -7.44 -16.45 -8.22
N TRP A 49 -6.68 -16.39 -7.12
CA TRP A 49 -5.49 -17.23 -6.96
C TRP A 49 -5.84 -18.71 -6.82
N VAL A 50 -6.84 -19.06 -6.02
CA VAL A 50 -7.26 -20.45 -5.80
C VAL A 50 -7.70 -21.13 -7.09
N HIS A 51 -8.45 -20.43 -7.95
CA HIS A 51 -9.01 -21.01 -9.17
C HIS A 51 -8.10 -20.92 -10.40
N ALA A 52 -7.18 -19.97 -10.47
CA ALA A 52 -6.35 -19.76 -11.65
C ALA A 52 -4.85 -19.58 -11.35
N GLY A 53 -4.42 -19.80 -10.10
CA GLY A 53 -3.02 -19.77 -9.67
C GLY A 53 -2.33 -18.42 -9.86
N GLU A 54 -1.00 -18.47 -9.93
CA GLU A 54 -0.15 -17.27 -10.07
C GLU A 54 -0.46 -16.42 -11.32
N LYS A 55 -0.95 -17.04 -12.39
CA LYS A 55 -1.34 -16.32 -13.62
C LYS A 55 -2.46 -15.30 -13.38
N ALA A 56 -3.39 -15.59 -12.46
CA ALA A 56 -4.49 -14.67 -12.12
C ALA A 56 -4.02 -13.46 -11.34
N VAL A 57 -2.98 -13.61 -10.55
CA VAL A 57 -2.46 -12.57 -9.66
C VAL A 57 -1.26 -11.82 -10.23
N ARG A 58 -0.71 -12.26 -11.36
CA ARG A 58 0.28 -11.55 -12.19
C ARG A 58 1.43 -10.93 -11.38
N GLY A 59 2.14 -11.73 -10.59
CA GLY A 59 3.31 -11.30 -9.84
C GLY A 59 3.02 -10.37 -8.65
N ARG A 60 1.74 -10.25 -8.19
CA ARG A 60 1.41 -9.46 -7.00
C ARG A 60 2.09 -9.97 -5.73
N LEU A 61 2.39 -11.26 -5.69
CA LEU A 61 3.13 -11.89 -4.60
C LEU A 61 4.64 -12.03 -4.89
N LEU A 62 5.14 -11.38 -5.95
CA LEU A 62 6.58 -11.36 -6.23
C LEU A 62 7.26 -10.42 -5.25
N LYS A 63 8.27 -10.93 -4.54
CA LYS A 63 9.15 -10.19 -3.64
C LYS A 63 10.59 -10.66 -3.79
N THR A 64 11.52 -9.91 -3.25
CA THR A 64 12.94 -10.28 -3.18
C THR A 64 13.38 -10.45 -1.72
N ASP A 65 14.48 -11.13 -1.50
CA ASP A 65 14.98 -11.42 -0.14
C ASP A 65 15.40 -10.16 0.63
N ASP A 66 15.67 -9.06 -0.06
CA ASP A 66 16.08 -7.79 0.54
C ASP A 66 14.90 -6.84 0.82
N GLU A 67 13.65 -7.28 0.60
CA GLU A 67 12.43 -6.52 0.90
C GLU A 67 11.85 -6.83 2.29
N HIS A 68 12.69 -7.08 3.29
CA HIS A 68 12.23 -7.21 4.68
C HIS A 68 12.22 -5.87 5.41
N PRO A 69 11.19 -5.58 6.22
CA PRO A 69 9.94 -6.36 6.38
C PRO A 69 8.92 -6.08 5.26
N ILE A 70 8.22 -7.14 4.83
CA ILE A 70 7.17 -7.04 3.80
C ILE A 70 5.92 -7.86 4.18
N ILE A 71 4.74 -7.26 4.01
CA ILE A 71 3.45 -7.85 4.32
C ILE A 71 2.69 -8.17 3.02
N ALA A 72 2.17 -9.39 2.92
CA ALA A 72 1.27 -9.75 1.83
C ALA A 72 -0.13 -9.18 2.11
N GLN A 73 -0.63 -8.29 1.24
CA GLN A 73 -2.01 -7.85 1.33
C GLN A 73 -2.91 -8.73 0.46
N ILE A 74 -3.91 -9.35 1.09
CA ILE A 74 -4.88 -10.24 0.45
C ILE A 74 -6.30 -9.69 0.57
N TRP A 75 -7.20 -10.14 -0.30
CA TRP A 75 -8.61 -9.78 -0.24
C TRP A 75 -9.49 -10.86 -0.85
N GLY A 76 -10.73 -10.93 -0.41
CA GLY A 76 -11.74 -11.88 -0.89
C GLY A 76 -12.96 -11.88 0.01
N GLY A 77 -13.98 -12.61 -0.38
CA GLY A 77 -15.20 -12.88 0.37
C GLY A 77 -15.42 -14.36 0.67
N GLU A 78 -14.61 -15.24 0.05
CA GLU A 78 -14.67 -16.68 0.29
C GLU A 78 -13.69 -17.05 1.38
N VAL A 79 -14.21 -17.49 2.53
CA VAL A 79 -13.45 -17.73 3.76
C VAL A 79 -12.38 -18.81 3.57
N GLU A 80 -12.71 -19.92 2.91
CA GLU A 80 -11.75 -20.98 2.60
C GLU A 80 -10.61 -20.51 1.70
N ASP A 81 -10.94 -19.72 0.67
CA ASP A 81 -9.93 -19.18 -0.24
C ASP A 81 -8.97 -18.23 0.48
N MET A 82 -9.50 -17.42 1.42
CA MET A 82 -8.69 -16.55 2.28
C MET A 82 -7.70 -17.36 3.13
N ALA A 83 -8.14 -18.46 3.74
CA ALA A 83 -7.25 -19.34 4.52
C ALA A 83 -6.15 -19.97 3.65
N ARG A 84 -6.52 -20.44 2.45
CA ARG A 84 -5.57 -21.08 1.51
C ARG A 84 -4.52 -20.08 1.01
N LEU A 85 -4.93 -18.87 0.61
CA LEU A 85 -4.00 -17.85 0.17
C LEU A 85 -3.10 -17.38 1.32
N ALA A 86 -3.64 -17.22 2.53
CA ALA A 86 -2.87 -16.87 3.73
C ALA A 86 -1.77 -17.92 4.02
N ALA A 87 -2.09 -19.21 3.94
CA ALA A 87 -1.12 -20.29 4.09
C ALA A 87 -0.04 -20.24 3.00
N HIS A 88 -0.42 -19.97 1.76
CA HIS A 88 0.53 -19.78 0.67
C HIS A 88 1.48 -18.60 0.91
N CYS A 89 0.98 -17.46 1.39
CA CYS A 89 1.82 -16.31 1.74
C CYS A 89 2.83 -16.66 2.85
N ARG A 90 2.44 -17.46 3.86
CA ARG A 90 3.37 -18.00 4.87
C ARG A 90 4.47 -18.82 4.19
N ASP A 91 4.10 -19.73 3.29
CA ASP A 91 5.04 -20.63 2.63
C ASP A 91 6.01 -19.88 1.69
N LEU A 92 5.59 -18.73 1.15
CA LEU A 92 6.44 -17.79 0.42
C LEU A 92 7.35 -16.94 1.35
N GLY A 93 7.25 -17.09 2.67
CA GLY A 93 8.09 -16.38 3.63
C GLY A 93 7.74 -14.90 3.80
N TYR A 94 6.46 -14.55 3.76
CA TYR A 94 6.00 -13.21 4.17
C TYR A 94 6.04 -13.05 5.68
N ASP A 95 6.30 -11.81 6.16
CA ASP A 95 6.44 -11.53 7.59
C ASP A 95 5.08 -11.44 8.32
N ALA A 96 4.04 -11.07 7.60
CA ALA A 96 2.66 -10.94 8.10
C ALA A 96 1.65 -10.93 6.93
N ILE A 97 0.37 -10.97 7.27
CA ILE A 97 -0.75 -10.83 6.33
C ILE A 97 -1.54 -9.58 6.68
N ASP A 98 -1.95 -8.85 5.66
CA ASP A 98 -2.91 -7.76 5.79
C ASP A 98 -4.16 -8.05 4.96
N ILE A 99 -5.34 -7.76 5.51
CA ILE A 99 -6.61 -7.96 4.81
C ILE A 99 -7.13 -6.63 4.31
N ASN A 100 -7.32 -6.51 2.98
CA ASN A 100 -7.91 -5.33 2.39
C ASN A 100 -9.43 -5.32 2.56
N MET A 101 -9.91 -4.45 3.43
CA MET A 101 -11.34 -4.16 3.67
C MET A 101 -11.69 -2.70 3.30
N GLY A 102 -10.86 -2.07 2.44
CA GLY A 102 -11.04 -0.65 2.11
C GLY A 102 -11.08 -0.32 0.61
N CYS A 103 -10.77 -1.27 -0.29
CA CYS A 103 -10.76 -1.01 -1.73
C CYS A 103 -12.18 -0.70 -2.24
N PRO A 104 -12.40 0.50 -2.86
CA PRO A 104 -13.72 0.91 -3.34
C PRO A 104 -14.00 0.47 -4.78
N ALA A 105 -13.05 -0.20 -5.46
CA ALA A 105 -13.18 -0.60 -6.86
C ALA A 105 -14.37 -1.53 -7.08
N LYS A 106 -15.10 -1.33 -8.17
CA LYS A 106 -16.30 -2.13 -8.49
C LYS A 106 -16.05 -3.64 -8.53
N SER A 107 -14.88 -4.05 -9.01
CA SER A 107 -14.46 -5.47 -9.01
C SER A 107 -14.25 -6.01 -7.59
N ALA A 108 -13.62 -5.24 -6.71
CA ALA A 108 -13.38 -5.66 -5.33
C ALA A 108 -14.68 -5.71 -4.50
N VAL A 109 -15.57 -4.74 -4.67
CA VAL A 109 -16.83 -4.63 -3.90
C VAL A 109 -17.84 -5.76 -4.22
N LYS A 110 -17.64 -6.50 -5.31
CA LYS A 110 -18.50 -7.65 -5.63
C LYS A 110 -18.31 -8.83 -4.68
N SER A 111 -17.10 -9.05 -4.17
CA SER A 111 -16.75 -10.25 -3.40
C SER A 111 -15.79 -9.98 -2.24
N GLY A 112 -15.64 -8.73 -1.78
CA GLY A 112 -14.71 -8.39 -0.69
C GLY A 112 -14.38 -6.90 -0.66
N GLY A 113 -13.15 -6.55 -0.28
CA GLY A 113 -12.73 -5.16 -0.17
C GLY A 113 -13.65 -4.36 0.76
N SER A 114 -14.02 -3.14 0.37
CA SER A 114 -14.90 -2.30 1.21
C SER A 114 -16.33 -2.83 1.38
N ALA A 115 -16.77 -3.85 0.63
CA ALA A 115 -18.09 -4.48 0.84
C ALA A 115 -18.17 -5.19 2.19
N LEU A 116 -17.05 -5.63 2.75
CA LEU A 116 -16.99 -6.25 4.08
C LEU A 116 -17.44 -5.31 5.20
N ILE A 117 -17.35 -4.00 5.01
CA ILE A 117 -17.89 -3.00 5.95
C ILE A 117 -19.40 -3.20 6.19
N ARG A 118 -20.13 -3.67 5.17
CA ARG A 118 -21.57 -3.96 5.27
C ARG A 118 -21.90 -5.40 5.69
N ASN A 119 -20.86 -6.21 5.87
CA ASN A 119 -21.00 -7.59 6.36
C ASN A 119 -19.91 -7.86 7.43
N PRO A 120 -20.08 -7.30 8.64
CA PRO A 120 -19.10 -7.46 9.72
C PRO A 120 -18.83 -8.92 10.09
N GLN A 121 -19.85 -9.77 10.03
CA GLN A 121 -19.68 -11.20 10.32
C GLN A 121 -18.69 -11.85 9.33
N LEU A 122 -18.86 -11.61 8.03
CA LEU A 122 -17.93 -12.12 7.01
C LEU A 122 -16.53 -11.53 7.16
N ALA A 123 -16.42 -10.25 7.60
CA ALA A 123 -15.13 -9.64 7.91
C ALA A 123 -14.41 -10.38 9.05
N ALA A 124 -15.12 -10.73 10.13
CA ALA A 124 -14.59 -11.51 11.23
C ALA A 124 -14.15 -12.92 10.78
N GLU A 125 -14.95 -13.59 9.98
CA GLU A 125 -14.65 -14.92 9.43
C GLU A 125 -13.40 -14.87 8.53
N ALA A 126 -13.26 -13.86 7.67
CA ALA A 126 -12.07 -13.67 6.84
C ALA A 126 -10.79 -13.42 7.67
N ILE A 127 -10.89 -12.65 8.77
CA ILE A 127 -9.78 -12.46 9.70
C ILE A 127 -9.40 -13.78 10.37
N ALA A 128 -10.38 -14.51 10.89
CA ALA A 128 -10.16 -15.80 11.54
C ALA A 128 -9.52 -16.80 10.57
N ALA A 129 -9.97 -16.84 9.32
CA ALA A 129 -9.40 -17.68 8.27
C ALA A 129 -7.94 -17.34 7.97
N ALA A 130 -7.61 -16.05 7.82
CA ALA A 130 -6.23 -15.63 7.58
C ALA A 130 -5.29 -15.97 8.76
N LYS A 131 -5.79 -15.89 10.00
CA LYS A 131 -5.03 -16.27 11.22
C LYS A 131 -4.64 -17.74 11.24
N THR A 132 -5.34 -18.63 10.56
CA THR A 132 -4.99 -20.07 10.49
C THR A 132 -3.63 -20.32 9.88
N ALA A 133 -3.10 -19.35 9.10
CA ALA A 133 -1.73 -19.43 8.57
C ALA A 133 -0.64 -19.32 9.64
N GLY A 134 -0.95 -18.89 10.88
CA GLY A 134 0.01 -18.72 11.95
C GLY A 134 0.90 -17.49 11.82
N LEU A 135 0.59 -16.57 10.91
CA LEU A 135 1.23 -15.26 10.76
C LEU A 135 0.44 -14.17 11.49
N PRO A 136 1.10 -13.07 11.92
CA PRO A 136 0.40 -11.89 12.40
C PRO A 136 -0.57 -11.36 11.33
N VAL A 137 -1.81 -11.01 11.73
CA VAL A 137 -2.82 -10.49 10.81
C VAL A 137 -3.16 -9.05 11.16
N SER A 138 -3.06 -8.17 10.17
CA SER A 138 -3.51 -6.78 10.20
C SER A 138 -4.69 -6.56 9.24
N VAL A 139 -5.36 -5.43 9.38
CA VAL A 139 -6.48 -5.04 8.51
C VAL A 139 -6.26 -3.63 8.01
N LYS A 140 -6.52 -3.40 6.70
CA LYS A 140 -6.61 -2.05 6.14
C LYS A 140 -8.04 -1.76 5.69
N THR A 141 -8.67 -0.75 6.30
CA THR A 141 -10.08 -0.42 6.05
C THR A 141 -10.33 1.08 5.85
N ARG A 142 -11.60 1.46 5.84
CA ARG A 142 -12.12 2.83 5.80
C ARG A 142 -13.03 3.09 6.99
N LEU A 143 -13.44 4.36 7.19
CA LEU A 143 -14.34 4.78 8.27
C LEU A 143 -15.74 4.16 8.17
N GLY A 144 -16.21 3.91 6.97
CA GLY A 144 -17.52 3.36 6.72
C GLY A 144 -17.71 3.10 5.22
N TYR A 145 -18.89 2.58 4.86
CA TYR A 145 -19.27 2.34 3.47
C TYR A 145 -19.95 3.55 2.84
N THR A 146 -21.00 4.07 3.46
CA THR A 146 -21.84 5.15 2.92
C THR A 146 -21.72 6.45 3.72
N SER A 147 -21.82 6.35 5.04
CA SER A 147 -21.83 7.48 5.96
C SER A 147 -20.65 7.44 6.92
N ILE A 148 -20.21 8.63 7.34
CA ILE A 148 -19.13 8.76 8.30
C ILE A 148 -19.54 8.26 9.69
N GLU A 149 -20.83 8.35 10.05
CA GLU A 149 -21.36 7.90 11.34
C GLU A 149 -21.21 6.38 11.54
N GLU A 150 -21.01 5.62 10.47
CA GLU A 150 -20.75 4.17 10.52
C GLU A 150 -19.42 3.80 11.21
N TRP A 151 -18.48 4.76 11.38
CA TRP A 151 -17.11 4.48 11.80
C TRP A 151 -17.03 3.78 13.15
N ARG A 152 -17.85 4.22 14.14
CA ARG A 152 -17.76 3.73 15.50
C ARG A 152 -18.14 2.24 15.58
N ASP A 153 -19.27 1.87 15.01
CA ASP A 153 -19.77 0.48 15.04
C ASP A 153 -18.85 -0.44 14.23
N TRP A 154 -18.42 0.02 13.05
CA TRP A 154 -17.53 -0.73 12.19
C TRP A 154 -16.16 -0.97 12.85
N LEU A 155 -15.50 0.07 13.35
CA LEU A 155 -14.18 -0.07 13.96
C LEU A 155 -14.26 -0.84 15.31
N THR A 156 -15.35 -0.67 16.07
CA THR A 156 -15.62 -1.50 17.26
C THR A 156 -15.63 -2.99 16.92
N HIS A 157 -16.30 -3.35 15.82
CA HIS A 157 -16.32 -4.74 15.37
C HIS A 157 -14.94 -5.25 15.00
N ILE A 158 -14.14 -4.46 14.27
CA ILE A 158 -12.79 -4.85 13.84
C ILE A 158 -11.81 -4.94 15.03
N PHE A 159 -11.82 -3.99 15.96
CA PHE A 159 -10.95 -4.03 17.16
C PHE A 159 -11.17 -5.28 18.03
N LYS A 160 -12.39 -5.83 18.02
CA LYS A 160 -12.68 -7.09 18.73
C LYS A 160 -12.11 -8.34 18.08
N GLN A 161 -11.48 -8.25 16.91
CA GLN A 161 -10.97 -9.42 16.18
C GLN A 161 -9.54 -9.79 16.53
N ASP A 162 -8.93 -9.17 17.56
CA ASP A 162 -7.56 -9.46 18.00
C ASP A 162 -6.56 -9.45 16.82
N ILE A 163 -6.48 -8.34 16.13
CA ILE A 163 -5.53 -8.08 15.04
C ILE A 163 -4.32 -7.30 15.56
N VAL A 164 -3.17 -7.44 14.90
CA VAL A 164 -1.93 -6.78 15.35
C VAL A 164 -1.86 -5.29 14.99
N ASN A 165 -2.50 -4.89 13.90
CA ASN A 165 -2.56 -3.49 13.46
C ASN A 165 -3.83 -3.22 12.67
N LEU A 166 -4.41 -2.05 12.86
CA LEU A 166 -5.50 -1.53 12.05
C LEU A 166 -5.04 -0.27 11.31
N THR A 167 -5.02 -0.34 9.99
CA THR A 167 -4.79 0.84 9.13
C THR A 167 -6.12 1.40 8.65
N ILE A 168 -6.37 2.67 8.92
CA ILE A 168 -7.63 3.33 8.55
C ILE A 168 -7.38 4.41 7.51
N HIS A 169 -7.96 4.23 6.30
CA HIS A 169 -8.09 5.35 5.39
C HIS A 169 -9.24 6.24 5.89
N LEU A 170 -8.90 7.45 6.30
CA LEU A 170 -9.79 8.38 7.00
C LEU A 170 -10.88 8.99 6.08
N ARG A 171 -11.59 8.13 5.36
CA ARG A 171 -12.74 8.42 4.50
C ARG A 171 -13.65 7.21 4.43
N THR A 172 -14.91 7.43 4.07
CA THR A 172 -15.83 6.34 3.71
C THR A 172 -15.54 5.80 2.30
N LYS A 173 -16.13 4.66 1.95
CA LYS A 173 -16.07 4.13 0.59
C LYS A 173 -16.76 5.07 -0.41
N LYS A 174 -17.90 5.67 -0.03
CA LYS A 174 -18.68 6.56 -0.89
C LYS A 174 -17.91 7.85 -1.22
N GLU A 175 -17.18 8.38 -0.26
CA GLU A 175 -16.34 9.57 -0.44
C GLU A 175 -15.15 9.32 -1.37
N MET A 176 -14.66 8.11 -1.42
CA MET A 176 -13.48 7.72 -2.22
C MET A 176 -12.23 8.54 -1.85
N SER A 177 -11.92 9.57 -2.65
CA SER A 177 -10.86 10.58 -2.41
C SER A 177 -11.33 11.99 -2.82
N LYS A 178 -12.67 12.22 -2.76
CA LYS A 178 -13.28 13.46 -3.26
C LYS A 178 -13.43 14.55 -2.20
N VAL A 179 -13.26 14.19 -0.93
CA VAL A 179 -13.31 15.09 0.22
C VAL A 179 -11.97 15.02 0.95
N PRO A 180 -11.62 15.98 1.83
CA PRO A 180 -10.45 15.86 2.73
C PRO A 180 -10.54 14.61 3.62
N ALA A 181 -9.40 14.09 4.06
CA ALA A 181 -9.36 13.03 5.07
C ALA A 181 -9.84 13.58 6.43
N HIS A 182 -10.64 12.78 7.14
CA HIS A 182 -11.28 13.15 8.41
C HIS A 182 -10.29 13.00 9.58
N PHE A 183 -9.29 13.87 9.66
CA PHE A 183 -8.31 13.85 10.74
C PHE A 183 -8.93 14.15 12.11
N GLU A 184 -10.03 14.91 12.14
CA GLU A 184 -10.78 15.23 13.36
C GLU A 184 -11.30 14.01 14.11
N LEU A 185 -11.42 12.87 13.46
CA LEU A 185 -11.87 11.62 14.10
C LEU A 185 -10.74 10.82 14.78
N ILE A 186 -9.47 11.14 14.53
CA ILE A 186 -8.35 10.32 14.99
C ILE A 186 -8.35 10.17 16.51
N THR A 187 -8.57 11.26 17.25
CA THR A 187 -8.61 11.22 18.72
C THR A 187 -9.68 10.26 19.24
N ALA A 188 -10.90 10.34 18.70
CA ALA A 188 -12.00 9.47 19.11
C ALA A 188 -11.76 7.99 18.71
N ILE A 189 -11.16 7.75 17.54
CA ILE A 189 -10.78 6.40 17.10
C ILE A 189 -9.69 5.82 18.00
N LYS A 190 -8.69 6.63 18.36
CA LYS A 190 -7.63 6.20 19.27
C LYS A 190 -8.18 5.84 20.65
N GLN A 191 -9.09 6.65 21.19
CA GLN A 191 -9.77 6.35 22.46
C GLN A 191 -10.52 5.01 22.36
N LEU A 192 -11.27 4.79 21.30
CA LEU A 192 -11.98 3.52 21.07
C LEU A 192 -11.00 2.32 20.99
N ARG A 193 -9.88 2.47 20.30
CA ARG A 193 -8.82 1.45 20.26
C ARG A 193 -8.25 1.16 21.65
N ASP A 194 -7.90 2.21 22.40
CA ASP A 194 -7.28 2.08 23.73
C ASP A 194 -8.24 1.38 24.73
N GLU A 195 -9.55 1.59 24.59
CA GLU A 195 -10.58 0.93 25.39
C GLU A 195 -10.79 -0.54 25.01
N LEU A 196 -10.83 -0.87 23.73
CA LEU A 196 -11.25 -2.20 23.23
C LEU A 196 -10.09 -3.13 22.89
N ALA A 197 -8.99 -2.58 22.41
CA ALA A 197 -7.88 -3.35 21.87
C ALA A 197 -6.53 -2.62 22.08
N PRO A 198 -6.08 -2.40 23.31
CA PRO A 198 -4.88 -1.59 23.61
C PRO A 198 -3.59 -2.15 23.01
N HIS A 199 -3.57 -3.43 22.64
CA HIS A 199 -2.43 -4.08 21.99
C HIS A 199 -2.43 -3.97 20.47
N THR A 200 -3.56 -3.59 19.85
CA THR A 200 -3.66 -3.37 18.40
C THR A 200 -3.03 -2.02 18.05
N LEU A 201 -2.07 -2.02 17.14
CA LEU A 201 -1.46 -0.78 16.64
C LEU A 201 -2.45 -0.03 15.76
N LEU A 202 -2.40 1.30 15.83
CA LEU A 202 -3.24 2.19 15.05
C LEU A 202 -2.41 2.93 14.02
N THR A 203 -2.68 2.67 12.74
CA THR A 203 -2.07 3.33 11.59
C THR A 203 -3.10 4.17 10.86
N ILE A 204 -2.76 5.42 10.52
CA ILE A 204 -3.63 6.29 9.73
C ILE A 204 -3.13 6.45 8.30
N ASN A 205 -4.07 6.64 7.37
CA ASN A 205 -3.85 6.83 5.95
C ASN A 205 -4.86 7.85 5.39
N GLY A 206 -4.51 8.54 4.34
CA GLY A 206 -5.34 9.55 3.66
C GLY A 206 -4.68 10.92 3.68
N ASP A 207 -4.47 11.52 2.52
CA ASP A 207 -3.89 12.85 2.30
C ASP A 207 -2.55 13.15 2.99
N ILE A 208 -1.86 12.14 3.48
CA ILE A 208 -0.53 12.30 4.07
C ILE A 208 0.49 12.42 2.94
N ARG A 209 1.18 13.55 2.89
CA ARG A 209 2.06 13.93 1.79
C ARG A 209 3.42 13.25 1.87
N ASP A 210 4.04 13.32 3.03
CA ASP A 210 5.41 12.96 3.29
C ASP A 210 5.62 12.61 4.77
N ARG A 211 6.85 12.25 5.12
CA ARG A 211 7.25 11.89 6.48
C ARG A 211 7.04 13.04 7.46
N ALA A 212 7.44 14.26 7.11
CA ALA A 212 7.29 15.40 8.00
C ALA A 212 5.83 15.68 8.36
N HIS A 213 4.92 15.59 7.37
CA HIS A 213 3.47 15.68 7.63
C HIS A 213 2.99 14.52 8.52
N GLY A 214 3.48 13.30 8.29
CA GLY A 214 3.15 12.15 9.13
C GLY A 214 3.64 12.31 10.57
N GLU A 215 4.86 12.79 10.78
CA GLU A 215 5.42 13.06 12.11
C GLU A 215 4.61 14.13 12.89
N ALA A 216 4.16 15.19 12.21
CA ALA A 216 3.27 16.18 12.81
C ALA A 216 1.94 15.55 13.27
N LEU A 217 1.34 14.68 12.47
CA LEU A 217 0.12 13.95 12.85
C LEU A 217 0.36 13.00 14.03
N VAL A 218 1.50 12.34 14.08
CA VAL A 218 1.87 11.51 15.25
C VAL A 218 2.02 12.35 16.51
N GLN A 219 2.67 13.51 16.40
CA GLN A 219 2.84 14.43 17.53
C GLN A 219 1.48 14.94 18.04
N GLU A 220 0.54 15.22 17.14
CA GLU A 220 -0.78 15.73 17.47
C GLU A 220 -1.70 14.65 18.06
N TYR A 221 -1.73 13.45 17.49
CA TYR A 221 -2.73 12.42 17.80
C TYR A 221 -2.18 11.20 18.54
N GLY A 222 -0.87 10.99 18.56
CA GLY A 222 -0.25 9.85 19.25
C GLY A 222 -0.59 8.49 18.62
N VAL A 223 -0.71 8.41 17.29
CA VAL A 223 -0.89 7.15 16.56
C VAL A 223 0.43 6.41 16.42
N ASP A 224 0.37 5.07 16.23
CA ASP A 224 1.57 4.23 16.19
C ASP A 224 2.26 4.26 14.83
N GLY A 225 1.49 4.42 13.75
CA GLY A 225 2.00 4.35 12.39
C GLY A 225 1.34 5.28 11.40
N ILE A 226 2.07 5.58 10.34
CA ILE A 226 1.66 6.44 9.22
C ILE A 226 1.78 5.65 7.92
N MET A 227 0.71 5.64 7.11
CA MET A 227 0.73 5.02 5.79
C MET A 227 0.60 6.08 4.70
N ILE A 228 1.65 6.21 3.86
CA ILE A 228 1.69 7.16 2.74
C ILE A 228 1.35 6.41 1.43
N GLY A 229 0.37 6.93 0.71
CA GLY A 229 -0.03 6.42 -0.60
C GLY A 229 0.36 7.38 -1.72
N ARG A 230 -0.58 8.19 -2.19
CA ARG A 230 -0.39 9.11 -3.33
C ARG A 230 0.71 10.15 -3.14
N GLY A 231 1.17 10.39 -1.91
CA GLY A 231 2.30 11.29 -1.62
C GLY A 231 3.55 10.94 -2.41
N VAL A 232 3.83 9.65 -2.63
CA VAL A 232 5.01 9.20 -3.39
C VAL A 232 4.95 9.56 -4.88
N PHE A 233 3.78 9.86 -5.45
CA PHE A 233 3.67 10.37 -6.82
C PHE A 233 4.01 11.85 -6.93
N ALA A 234 3.81 12.58 -5.85
CA ALA A 234 4.25 13.98 -5.75
C ALA A 234 5.74 14.06 -5.38
N ASN A 235 6.24 13.12 -4.57
CA ASN A 235 7.63 13.05 -4.15
C ASN A 235 8.04 11.60 -3.90
N PRO A 236 8.87 10.96 -4.74
CA PRO A 236 9.35 9.59 -4.51
C PRO A 236 10.20 9.46 -3.24
N PHE A 237 10.72 10.57 -2.71
CA PHE A 237 11.47 10.67 -1.46
C PHE A 237 10.57 11.01 -0.26
N ALA A 238 9.27 10.72 -0.33
CA ALA A 238 8.29 11.07 0.71
C ALA A 238 8.60 10.47 2.10
N PHE A 239 9.44 9.46 2.18
CA PHE A 239 9.88 8.84 3.44
C PHE A 239 11.22 9.38 3.96
N ASP A 240 11.83 10.34 3.28
CA ASP A 240 13.14 10.89 3.66
C ASP A 240 13.07 11.56 5.05
N THR A 241 14.03 11.20 5.90
CA THR A 241 14.20 11.78 7.24
C THR A 241 14.89 13.15 7.21
N SER A 242 15.56 13.47 6.10
CA SER A 242 16.28 14.73 5.87
C SER A 242 15.95 15.26 4.48
N PRO A 243 14.72 15.78 4.28
CA PRO A 243 14.27 16.21 2.98
C PRO A 243 15.15 17.35 2.42
N LYS A 244 15.54 17.21 1.16
CA LYS A 244 16.32 18.18 0.40
C LYS A 244 15.78 18.32 -1.02
N GLU A 245 16.10 19.41 -1.68
CA GLU A 245 15.88 19.53 -3.12
C GLU A 245 16.68 18.47 -3.88
N ARG A 246 16.06 17.89 -4.89
CA ARG A 246 16.65 16.87 -5.74
C ARG A 246 17.03 17.45 -7.10
N SER A 247 18.25 17.17 -7.54
CA SER A 247 18.71 17.59 -8.85
C SER A 247 18.00 16.83 -9.97
N LYS A 248 17.98 17.40 -11.17
CA LYS A 248 17.55 16.71 -12.41
C LYS A 248 18.25 15.35 -12.53
N ALA A 249 19.57 15.31 -12.31
CA ALA A 249 20.35 14.08 -12.43
C ALA A 249 19.90 12.98 -11.43
N GLU A 250 19.59 13.32 -10.17
CA GLU A 250 19.07 12.37 -9.18
C GLU A 250 17.72 11.80 -9.62
N LEU A 251 16.83 12.63 -10.16
CA LEU A 251 15.52 12.21 -10.62
C LEU A 251 15.60 11.33 -11.88
N LEU A 252 16.44 11.69 -12.86
CA LEU A 252 16.66 10.89 -14.07
C LEU A 252 17.29 9.53 -13.72
N ALA A 253 18.28 9.49 -12.83
CA ALA A 253 18.88 8.24 -12.37
C ALA A 253 17.86 7.31 -11.69
N LEU A 254 16.88 7.87 -10.97
CA LEU A 254 15.81 7.07 -10.37
C LEU A 254 14.85 6.51 -11.43
N LEU A 255 14.59 7.25 -12.51
CA LEU A 255 13.84 6.74 -13.66
C LEU A 255 14.60 5.61 -14.36
N GLU A 256 15.90 5.79 -14.65
CA GLU A 256 16.73 4.75 -15.24
C GLU A 256 16.72 3.46 -14.39
N TYR A 257 16.84 3.60 -13.09
CA TYR A 257 16.74 2.46 -12.17
C TYR A 257 15.38 1.76 -12.26
N GLN A 258 14.29 2.50 -12.42
CA GLN A 258 12.96 1.89 -12.66
C GLN A 258 12.90 1.14 -13.99
N LEU A 259 13.53 1.65 -15.04
CA LEU A 259 13.60 0.96 -16.34
C LEU A 259 14.39 -0.35 -16.23
N ASP A 260 15.51 -0.36 -15.52
CA ASP A 260 16.32 -1.56 -15.29
C ASP A 260 15.53 -2.63 -14.54
N LEU A 261 14.86 -2.25 -13.47
CA LEU A 261 13.99 -3.16 -12.71
C LEU A 261 12.81 -3.66 -13.56
N TYR A 262 12.20 -2.80 -14.37
CA TYR A 262 11.12 -3.23 -15.26
C TYR A 262 11.60 -4.29 -16.24
N ASP A 263 12.73 -4.08 -16.92
CA ASP A 263 13.29 -5.04 -17.87
C ASP A 263 13.63 -6.37 -17.17
N GLN A 264 14.11 -6.31 -15.92
CA GLN A 264 14.42 -7.48 -15.10
C GLN A 264 13.17 -8.29 -14.72
N TYR A 265 12.10 -7.63 -14.27
CA TYR A 265 10.91 -8.28 -13.69
C TYR A 265 9.73 -8.42 -14.65
N GLN A 266 9.77 -7.77 -15.83
CA GLN A 266 8.69 -7.82 -16.79
C GLN A 266 8.24 -9.25 -17.17
N PRO A 267 9.15 -10.25 -17.30
CA PRO A 267 8.74 -11.62 -17.61
C PRO A 267 7.83 -12.26 -16.55
N GLN A 268 7.98 -11.87 -15.27
CA GLN A 268 7.13 -12.36 -14.17
C GLN A 268 5.89 -11.51 -13.98
N LEU A 269 6.01 -10.17 -14.14
CA LEU A 269 4.92 -9.23 -13.94
C LEU A 269 3.93 -9.23 -15.10
N LEU A 270 4.38 -9.55 -16.32
CA LEU A 270 3.59 -9.54 -17.56
C LEU A 270 2.84 -8.21 -17.78
N ARG A 271 3.48 -7.09 -17.41
CA ARG A 271 2.90 -5.75 -17.58
C ARG A 271 3.39 -5.10 -18.86
N PRO A 272 2.48 -4.58 -19.71
CA PRO A 272 2.88 -3.83 -20.90
C PRO A 272 3.70 -2.59 -20.55
N PHE A 273 4.63 -2.20 -21.44
CA PHE A 273 5.47 -1.00 -21.29
C PHE A 273 4.64 0.26 -21.01
N GLU A 274 3.47 0.39 -21.60
CA GLU A 274 2.56 1.53 -21.41
C GLU A 274 2.24 1.79 -19.94
N THR A 275 2.30 0.76 -19.10
CA THR A 275 2.04 0.90 -17.64
C THR A 275 3.13 1.71 -16.93
N LEU A 276 4.35 1.81 -17.48
CA LEU A 276 5.43 2.63 -16.94
C LEU A 276 5.19 4.13 -17.15
N LYS A 277 4.55 4.53 -18.24
CA LYS A 277 4.42 5.95 -18.62
C LYS A 277 3.76 6.81 -17.56
N ARG A 278 2.85 6.24 -16.76
CA ARG A 278 2.22 6.97 -15.63
C ARG A 278 3.19 7.38 -14.54
N PHE A 279 4.35 6.72 -14.45
CA PHE A 279 5.38 7.03 -13.47
C PHE A 279 6.33 8.13 -13.94
N PHE A 280 6.45 8.41 -15.24
CA PHE A 280 7.38 9.41 -15.76
C PHE A 280 7.22 10.78 -15.11
N LYS A 281 5.99 11.18 -14.78
CA LYS A 281 5.70 12.45 -14.07
C LYS A 281 6.28 12.53 -12.66
N ILE A 282 6.68 11.39 -12.06
CA ILE A 282 7.29 11.35 -10.73
C ILE A 282 8.71 11.89 -10.80
N TYR A 283 9.41 11.59 -11.90
CA TYR A 283 10.84 11.87 -12.08
C TYR A 283 11.08 13.10 -12.97
N ILE A 284 10.26 13.28 -14.00
CA ILE A 284 10.42 14.37 -14.98
C ILE A 284 9.59 15.56 -14.49
N ARG A 285 10.14 16.31 -13.52
CA ARG A 285 9.44 17.44 -12.88
C ARG A 285 10.44 18.37 -12.22
N ASP A 286 9.98 19.59 -11.90
CA ASP A 286 10.67 20.58 -11.09
C ASP A 286 12.04 21.01 -11.64
N PHE A 287 12.22 20.94 -12.97
CA PHE A 287 13.35 21.48 -13.73
C PHE A 287 12.93 22.03 -15.08
N ASP A 288 13.73 22.92 -15.64
CA ASP A 288 13.47 23.55 -16.94
C ASP A 288 13.37 22.50 -18.06
N GLY A 289 12.37 22.61 -18.93
CA GLY A 289 12.13 21.64 -20.00
C GLY A 289 11.43 20.35 -19.59
N ALA A 290 11.11 20.14 -18.29
CA ALA A 290 10.48 18.91 -17.82
C ALA A 290 9.15 18.58 -18.51
N GLY A 291 8.36 19.60 -18.87
CA GLY A 291 7.11 19.43 -19.60
C GLY A 291 7.31 18.87 -21.03
N GLU A 292 8.28 19.41 -21.76
CA GLU A 292 8.64 18.97 -23.11
C GLU A 292 9.21 17.56 -23.09
N LEU A 293 10.14 17.29 -22.18
CA LEU A 293 10.73 15.96 -22.01
C LEU A 293 9.66 14.90 -21.69
N ARG A 294 8.70 15.20 -20.80
CA ARG A 294 7.57 14.28 -20.54
C ARG A 294 6.77 13.99 -21.81
N ASN A 295 6.46 15.02 -22.59
CA ASN A 295 5.68 14.85 -23.83
C ASN A 295 6.41 13.92 -24.80
N ILE A 296 7.73 14.06 -24.94
CA ILE A 296 8.55 13.21 -25.79
C ILE A 296 8.54 11.76 -25.22
N LEU A 297 8.81 11.59 -23.94
CA LEU A 297 8.81 10.27 -23.28
C LEU A 297 7.45 9.55 -23.38
N MET A 298 6.33 10.26 -23.33
CA MET A 298 5.00 9.66 -23.50
C MET A 298 4.76 9.06 -24.89
N GLN A 299 5.56 9.41 -25.91
CA GLN A 299 5.47 8.84 -27.26
C GLN A 299 6.30 7.57 -27.45
N THR A 300 7.23 7.26 -26.53
CA THR A 300 8.08 6.07 -26.60
C THR A 300 7.29 4.77 -26.52
N LYS A 301 7.85 3.69 -27.05
CA LYS A 301 7.21 2.36 -27.10
C LYS A 301 8.02 1.27 -26.38
N SER A 302 9.22 1.62 -25.91
CA SER A 302 10.12 0.69 -25.22
C SER A 302 10.99 1.41 -24.19
N THR A 303 11.56 0.64 -23.27
CA THR A 303 12.56 1.14 -22.31
C THR A 303 13.82 1.64 -23.01
N GLN A 304 14.20 1.02 -24.14
CA GLN A 304 15.34 1.42 -24.95
C GLN A 304 15.15 2.84 -25.53
N GLU A 305 13.99 3.14 -26.13
CA GLU A 305 13.69 4.48 -26.63
C GLU A 305 13.72 5.54 -25.52
N VAL A 306 13.25 5.20 -24.31
CA VAL A 306 13.35 6.09 -23.14
C VAL A 306 14.81 6.39 -22.81
N ARG A 307 15.68 5.37 -22.74
CA ARG A 307 17.10 5.56 -22.45
C ARG A 307 17.81 6.42 -23.48
N GLU A 308 17.56 6.21 -24.76
CA GLU A 308 18.13 7.02 -25.86
C GLU A 308 17.76 8.51 -25.75
N ILE A 309 16.59 8.83 -25.23
CA ILE A 309 16.19 10.20 -24.97
C ILE A 309 16.88 10.74 -23.73
N LEU A 310 16.91 9.96 -22.62
CA LEU A 310 17.53 10.37 -21.36
C LEU A 310 19.03 10.61 -21.49
N ASP A 311 19.73 9.84 -22.35
CA ASP A 311 21.16 10.03 -22.60
C ASP A 311 21.50 11.39 -23.25
N LYS A 312 20.54 12.02 -23.95
CA LYS A 312 20.69 13.36 -24.51
C LYS A 312 20.42 14.48 -23.49
N GLU A 313 19.85 14.12 -22.36
CA GLU A 313 19.45 15.03 -21.29
C GLU A 313 20.49 15.14 -20.14
N LYS A 314 21.50 14.25 -20.18
CA LYS A 314 22.64 14.21 -19.25
C LYS A 314 23.68 15.26 -19.65
#